data_2e1cdb8b807b0ee758c21a0cb8ce04bd
#
_entry.id   2e1cdb8b807b0ee758c21a0cb8ce04bd
#
_cell.length_a   1.000
_cell.length_b   1.000
_cell.length_c   1.000
_cell.angle_alpha   90.00
_cell.angle_beta   90.00
_cell.angle_gamma   90.00
#
_symmetry.space_group_name_H-M   'P 1'
#
loop_
_entity.id
_entity.type
_entity.pdbx_description
1 polymer ?
#
loop_
_entity_poly.entity_id
_entity_poly.type
_entity_poly.pdbx_seq_one_letter_code
_entity_poly.pdbx_strand_id
1 'polypeptide(L)'
;LLWVVVALQAKDKRPNIVFLLSDDQAVRTMGCYGAPGVQTPNLDQLGADGMIFDCHYDTTAICMASRANVMTGMFEYKTGCNFEHGTMVEAHWKKSYSVLLRKAGYRTGFAGKFGFEVSKQPGGKSKRLPEDDFDRWGGGPGQTSFKTAQNTSMKAYAKKWPHATLSYGAFSQDFIAE
;
A
#
# COMPACT_ATOMS: atom_id res chain seq x y z
N LEU A 1 -14.41 40.00 35.06
CA LEU A 1 -15.07 39.01 34.15
C LEU A 1 -13.99 38.17 33.51
N LEU A 2 -13.85 36.93 33.95
CA LEU A 2 -12.87 35.97 33.41
C LEU A 2 -13.54 35.23 32.24
N TRP A 3 -13.06 35.45 31.01
CA TRP A 3 -13.51 34.67 29.85
C TRP A 3 -12.71 33.36 29.80
N VAL A 4 -13.35 32.27 30.15
CA VAL A 4 -12.78 30.94 29.92
C VAL A 4 -13.06 30.57 28.45
N VAL A 5 -12.04 30.68 27.61
CA VAL A 5 -12.09 30.14 26.24
C VAL A 5 -11.91 28.62 26.32
N VAL A 6 -12.98 27.87 26.32
CA VAL A 6 -12.93 26.42 26.11
C VAL A 6 -12.64 26.19 24.63
N ALA A 7 -11.38 25.91 24.31
CA ALA A 7 -11.01 25.40 23.00
C ALA A 7 -11.63 24.00 22.85
N LEU A 8 -12.80 23.90 22.22
CA LEU A 8 -13.35 22.64 21.73
C LEU A 8 -12.39 22.16 20.63
N GLN A 9 -11.49 21.22 20.97
CA GLN A 9 -10.76 20.50 19.97
C GLN A 9 -11.78 19.74 19.11
N ALA A 10 -12.01 20.24 17.91
CA ALA A 10 -12.81 19.50 16.93
C ALA A 10 -12.11 18.16 16.70
N LYS A 11 -12.80 17.06 17.01
CA LYS A 11 -12.33 15.71 16.70
C LYS A 11 -12.00 15.70 15.21
N ASP A 12 -10.80 15.28 14.88
CA ASP A 12 -10.35 15.20 13.47
C ASP A 12 -11.36 14.40 12.65
N LYS A 13 -11.98 15.08 11.68
CA LYS A 13 -13.03 14.49 10.82
C LYS A 13 -12.47 13.86 9.55
N ARG A 14 -11.14 13.80 9.41
CA ARG A 14 -10.53 13.18 8.23
C ARG A 14 -10.84 11.68 8.22
N PRO A 15 -11.24 11.11 7.06
CA PRO A 15 -11.55 9.69 6.97
C PRO A 15 -10.27 8.85 7.12
N ASN A 16 -10.40 7.67 7.70
CA ASN A 16 -9.37 6.63 7.57
C ASN A 16 -9.38 6.11 6.13
N ILE A 17 -8.19 5.84 5.60
CA ILE A 17 -8.00 5.35 4.23
C ILE A 17 -7.31 4.00 4.31
N VAL A 18 -7.97 2.95 3.81
CA VAL A 18 -7.40 1.60 3.65
C VAL A 18 -7.34 1.28 2.17
N PHE A 19 -6.12 1.06 1.67
CA PHE A 19 -5.89 0.70 0.27
C PHE A 19 -5.43 -0.76 0.19
N LEU A 20 -6.21 -1.62 -0.46
CA LEU A 20 -5.91 -3.04 -0.68
C LEU A 20 -5.53 -3.24 -2.14
N LEU A 21 -4.32 -3.74 -2.38
CA LEU A 21 -3.83 -4.05 -3.72
C LEU A 21 -3.46 -5.52 -3.81
N SER A 22 -4.17 -6.26 -4.64
CA SER A 22 -3.80 -7.63 -5.03
C SER A 22 -2.67 -7.60 -6.07
N ASP A 23 -1.93 -8.71 -6.18
CA ASP A 23 -0.89 -8.87 -7.20
C ASP A 23 -1.39 -9.87 -8.25
N ASP A 24 -1.36 -9.47 -9.53
CA ASP A 24 -1.69 -10.30 -10.68
C ASP A 24 -3.08 -10.96 -10.60
N GLN A 25 -4.06 -10.26 -10.06
CA GLN A 25 -5.41 -10.78 -9.90
C GLN A 25 -6.24 -10.53 -11.16
N ALA A 26 -6.73 -11.60 -11.77
CA ALA A 26 -7.64 -11.50 -12.91
C ALA A 26 -9.05 -11.06 -12.46
N VAL A 27 -9.78 -10.35 -13.33
CA VAL A 27 -11.14 -9.83 -13.06
C VAL A 27 -12.08 -10.94 -12.58
N ARG A 28 -12.03 -12.13 -13.18
CA ARG A 28 -12.92 -13.25 -12.85
C ARG A 28 -12.40 -14.11 -11.70
N THR A 29 -11.83 -13.53 -10.69
CA THR A 29 -11.34 -14.21 -9.47
C THR A 29 -12.00 -13.68 -8.19
N MET A 30 -13.07 -12.89 -8.33
CA MET A 30 -13.89 -12.41 -7.22
C MET A 30 -15.37 -12.64 -7.51
N GLY A 31 -16.15 -13.01 -6.50
CA GLY A 31 -17.59 -13.26 -6.63
C GLY A 31 -18.36 -12.07 -7.15
N CYS A 32 -18.06 -10.85 -6.66
CA CYS A 32 -18.68 -9.60 -7.11
C CYS A 32 -18.48 -9.28 -8.60
N TYR A 33 -17.50 -9.93 -9.25
CA TYR A 33 -17.29 -9.86 -10.71
C TYR A 33 -17.79 -11.13 -11.43
N GLY A 34 -18.62 -11.96 -10.79
CA GLY A 34 -19.23 -13.12 -11.38
C GLY A 34 -18.29 -14.33 -11.58
N ALA A 35 -17.28 -14.48 -10.73
CA ALA A 35 -16.34 -15.60 -10.79
C ALA A 35 -17.03 -16.94 -10.48
N PRO A 36 -17.07 -17.90 -11.41
CA PRO A 36 -17.70 -19.19 -11.16
C PRO A 36 -16.86 -20.01 -10.16
N GLY A 37 -17.51 -20.51 -9.10
CA GLY A 37 -16.87 -21.38 -8.11
C GLY A 37 -15.88 -20.72 -7.15
N VAL A 38 -15.74 -19.40 -7.19
CA VAL A 38 -14.92 -18.64 -6.25
C VAL A 38 -15.80 -18.00 -5.18
N GLN A 39 -15.40 -18.14 -3.93
CA GLN A 39 -16.09 -17.53 -2.80
C GLN A 39 -15.22 -16.44 -2.18
N THR A 40 -15.66 -15.18 -2.30
CA THR A 40 -14.97 -14.01 -1.74
C THR A 40 -15.95 -13.15 -0.92
N PRO A 41 -16.59 -13.73 0.12
CA PRO A 41 -17.75 -13.09 0.77
C PRO A 41 -17.45 -11.71 1.34
N ASN A 42 -16.26 -11.48 1.89
CA ASN A 42 -15.89 -10.18 2.45
C ASN A 42 -15.65 -9.12 1.36
N LEU A 43 -15.05 -9.52 0.21
CA LEU A 43 -14.86 -8.61 -0.94
C LEU A 43 -16.19 -8.36 -1.65
N ASP A 44 -17.04 -9.39 -1.74
CA ASP A 44 -18.37 -9.27 -2.32
C ASP A 44 -19.25 -8.32 -1.51
N GLN A 45 -19.17 -8.40 -0.17
CA GLN A 45 -19.86 -7.47 0.73
C GLN A 45 -19.31 -6.04 0.58
N LEU A 46 -17.99 -5.88 0.50
CA LEU A 46 -17.38 -4.56 0.25
C LEU A 46 -17.87 -3.95 -1.06
N GLY A 47 -18.00 -4.78 -2.11
CA GLY A 47 -18.56 -4.35 -3.40
C GLY A 47 -20.04 -3.95 -3.29
N ALA A 48 -20.84 -4.71 -2.53
CA ALA A 48 -22.26 -4.43 -2.33
C ALA A 48 -22.51 -3.16 -1.52
N ASP A 49 -21.66 -2.88 -0.52
CA ASP A 49 -21.77 -1.69 0.34
C ASP A 49 -21.15 -0.43 -0.29
N GLY A 50 -20.35 -0.60 -1.35
CA GLY A 50 -19.58 0.46 -1.97
C GLY A 50 -19.86 0.65 -3.44
N MET A 51 -18.79 0.69 -4.24
CA MET A 51 -18.85 0.86 -5.69
C MET A 51 -17.98 -0.18 -6.38
N ILE A 52 -18.52 -0.84 -7.40
CA ILE A 52 -17.80 -1.76 -8.28
C ILE A 52 -17.50 -1.03 -9.59
N PHE A 53 -16.25 -1.11 -10.06
CA PHE A 53 -15.81 -0.52 -11.31
C PHE A 53 -15.70 -1.62 -12.38
N ASP A 54 -16.56 -1.59 -13.39
CA ASP A 54 -16.52 -2.54 -14.50
C ASP A 54 -15.38 -2.25 -15.48
N CYS A 55 -14.99 -0.99 -15.58
CA CYS A 55 -13.97 -0.50 -16.52
C CYS A 55 -12.91 0.32 -15.78
N HIS A 56 -12.00 -0.36 -15.08
CA HIS A 56 -10.81 0.23 -14.51
C HIS A 56 -9.56 -0.34 -15.21
N TYR A 57 -8.68 0.53 -15.67
CA TYR A 57 -7.49 0.14 -16.43
C TYR A 57 -6.21 0.62 -15.75
N ASP A 58 -5.25 -0.28 -15.59
CA ASP A 58 -3.90 0.09 -15.21
C ASP A 58 -3.16 0.62 -16.45
N THR A 59 -2.37 1.66 -16.28
CA THR A 59 -1.61 2.28 -17.38
C THR A 59 -0.38 1.48 -17.77
N THR A 60 0.14 0.65 -16.87
CA THR A 60 1.27 -0.24 -17.11
C THR A 60 1.09 -1.52 -16.30
N ALA A 61 0.60 -2.57 -16.95
CA ALA A 61 0.19 -3.83 -16.32
C ALA A 61 1.39 -4.75 -15.98
N ILE A 62 2.37 -4.24 -15.22
CA ILE A 62 3.48 -5.01 -14.66
C ILE A 62 3.80 -4.51 -13.24
N CYS A 63 4.05 -5.42 -12.32
CA CYS A 63 4.04 -5.16 -10.87
C CYS A 63 4.85 -3.93 -10.43
N MET A 64 6.10 -3.78 -10.85
CA MET A 64 6.96 -2.67 -10.43
C MET A 64 6.43 -1.31 -10.90
N ALA A 65 6.13 -1.20 -12.19
CA ALA A 65 5.63 0.03 -12.79
C ALA A 65 4.23 0.38 -12.33
N SER A 66 3.31 -0.60 -12.27
CA SER A 66 1.96 -0.42 -11.76
C SER A 66 1.98 0.12 -10.33
N ARG A 67 2.76 -0.48 -9.43
CA ARG A 67 2.89 -0.02 -8.04
C ARG A 67 3.47 1.38 -7.94
N ALA A 68 4.45 1.71 -8.77
CA ALA A 68 5.00 3.06 -8.87
C ALA A 68 3.93 4.07 -9.33
N ASN A 69 3.14 3.72 -10.34
CA ASN A 69 2.06 4.56 -10.86
C ASN A 69 0.96 4.77 -9.80
N VAL A 70 0.53 3.70 -9.15
CA VAL A 70 -0.47 3.76 -8.06
C VAL A 70 0.02 4.64 -6.92
N MET A 71 1.26 4.47 -6.47
CA MET A 71 1.81 5.23 -5.34
C MET A 71 1.99 6.71 -5.64
N THR A 72 2.29 7.09 -6.88
CA THR A 72 2.67 8.46 -7.23
C THR A 72 1.62 9.21 -8.04
N GLY A 73 0.65 8.52 -8.64
CA GLY A 73 -0.27 9.09 -9.61
C GLY A 73 0.42 9.55 -10.91
N MET A 74 1.62 9.05 -11.19
CA MET A 74 2.40 9.42 -12.36
C MET A 74 2.52 8.24 -13.31
N PHE A 75 2.46 8.51 -14.60
CA PHE A 75 2.74 7.51 -15.63
C PHE A 75 4.19 7.01 -15.58
N GLU A 76 4.41 5.76 -15.99
CA GLU A 76 5.72 5.11 -15.99
C GLU A 76 6.79 5.92 -16.70
N TYR A 77 6.49 6.44 -17.91
CA TYR A 77 7.45 7.25 -18.69
C TYR A 77 7.98 8.47 -17.93
N LYS A 78 7.21 8.98 -16.96
CA LYS A 78 7.61 10.12 -16.14
C LYS A 78 8.45 9.70 -14.94
N THR A 79 8.12 8.59 -14.33
CA THR A 79 8.84 8.09 -13.15
C THR A 79 10.13 7.36 -13.52
N GLY A 80 10.17 6.73 -14.69
CA GLY A 80 11.23 5.82 -15.12
C GLY A 80 11.34 4.57 -14.23
N CYS A 81 10.34 4.30 -13.38
CA CYS A 81 10.37 3.19 -12.43
C CYS A 81 9.80 1.92 -13.05
N ASN A 82 10.66 1.12 -13.65
CA ASN A 82 10.31 -0.16 -14.27
C ASN A 82 11.52 -1.11 -14.28
N PHE A 83 11.34 -2.32 -14.79
CA PHE A 83 12.40 -3.33 -14.82
C PHE A 83 13.56 -3.01 -15.78
N GLU A 84 13.34 -2.15 -16.75
CA GLU A 84 14.35 -1.74 -17.74
C GLU A 84 15.16 -0.53 -17.28
N HIS A 85 14.48 0.51 -16.79
CA HIS A 85 15.12 1.79 -16.45
C HIS A 85 15.52 1.88 -14.97
N GLY A 86 14.95 1.03 -14.12
CA GLY A 86 15.36 0.86 -12.73
C GLY A 86 14.43 1.43 -11.67
N THR A 87 15.02 1.98 -10.62
CA THR A 87 14.32 2.35 -9.38
C THR A 87 13.59 3.69 -9.47
N MET A 88 12.66 3.91 -8.55
CA MET A 88 12.02 5.19 -8.32
C MET A 88 13.03 6.25 -7.89
N VAL A 89 13.02 7.41 -8.55
CA VAL A 89 13.81 8.55 -8.09
C VAL A 89 13.15 9.20 -6.89
N GLU A 90 13.94 9.52 -5.87
CA GLU A 90 13.46 10.10 -4.61
C GLU A 90 12.61 11.37 -4.81
N ALA A 91 12.94 12.19 -5.80
CA ALA A 91 12.16 13.39 -6.13
C ALA A 91 10.72 13.09 -6.58
N HIS A 92 10.51 11.94 -7.24
CA HIS A 92 9.17 11.45 -7.58
C HIS A 92 8.51 10.75 -6.38
N TRP A 93 9.26 9.92 -5.65
CA TRP A 93 8.76 9.26 -4.45
C TRP A 93 8.19 10.24 -3.42
N LYS A 94 8.86 11.38 -3.18
CA LYS A 94 8.38 12.44 -2.28
C LYS A 94 7.02 13.03 -2.64
N LYS A 95 6.51 12.74 -3.83
CA LYS A 95 5.18 13.13 -4.31
C LYS A 95 4.15 11.99 -4.21
N SER A 96 4.54 10.84 -3.66
CA SER A 96 3.61 9.72 -3.43
C SER A 96 2.52 10.10 -2.44
N TYR A 97 1.35 9.48 -2.59
CA TYR A 97 0.22 9.78 -1.71
C TYR A 97 0.55 9.45 -0.25
N SER A 98 1.31 8.40 0.03
CA SER A 98 1.72 8.04 1.39
C SER A 98 2.56 9.13 2.06
N VAL A 99 3.55 9.68 1.35
CA VAL A 99 4.38 10.78 1.85
C VAL A 99 3.56 12.06 2.03
N LEU A 100 2.66 12.36 1.10
CA LEU A 100 1.80 13.55 1.16
C LEU A 100 0.77 13.44 2.30
N LEU A 101 0.14 12.29 2.49
CA LEU A 101 -0.78 12.05 3.60
C LEU A 101 -0.08 12.17 4.95
N ARG A 102 1.13 11.61 5.08
CA ARG A 102 1.91 11.76 6.31
C ARG A 102 2.23 13.23 6.61
N LYS A 103 2.61 14.01 5.60
CA LYS A 103 2.81 15.46 5.74
C LYS A 103 1.53 16.20 6.12
N ALA A 104 0.38 15.71 5.70
CA ALA A 104 -0.92 16.25 6.08
C ALA A 104 -1.38 15.79 7.49
N GLY A 105 -0.53 15.08 8.23
CA GLY A 105 -0.79 14.65 9.60
C GLY A 105 -1.54 13.33 9.72
N TYR A 106 -1.64 12.53 8.64
CA TYR A 106 -2.09 11.15 8.74
C TYR A 106 -0.97 10.28 9.31
N ARG A 107 -1.34 9.32 10.13
CA ARG A 107 -0.49 8.20 10.48
C ARG A 107 -0.52 7.20 9.32
N THR A 108 0.65 6.74 8.86
CA THR A 108 0.76 5.91 7.66
C THR A 108 1.39 4.56 7.98
N GLY A 109 0.81 3.49 7.43
CA GLY A 109 1.34 2.12 7.53
C GLY A 109 1.37 1.44 6.19
N PHE A 110 2.33 0.54 5.99
CA PHE A 110 2.43 -0.29 4.81
C PHE A 110 2.73 -1.74 5.19
N ALA A 111 2.04 -2.68 4.56
CA ALA A 111 2.32 -4.12 4.70
C ALA A 111 2.23 -4.80 3.33
N GLY A 112 3.19 -5.68 3.03
CA GLY A 112 3.18 -6.48 1.82
C GLY A 112 4.33 -6.22 0.85
N LYS A 113 4.13 -6.63 -0.39
CA LYS A 113 5.07 -6.41 -1.50
C LYS A 113 5.11 -4.93 -1.86
N PHE A 114 6.25 -4.29 -1.64
CA PHE A 114 6.43 -2.90 -2.07
C PHE A 114 6.67 -2.80 -3.58
N GLY A 115 7.52 -3.67 -4.11
CA GLY A 115 7.69 -3.92 -5.54
C GLY A 115 8.72 -3.05 -6.25
N PHE A 116 9.22 -1.99 -5.62
CA PHE A 116 10.32 -1.17 -6.15
C PHE A 116 11.19 -0.62 -5.02
N GLU A 117 12.33 -0.10 -5.39
CA GLU A 117 13.24 0.60 -4.48
C GLU A 117 13.31 2.07 -4.87
N VAL A 118 13.79 2.90 -3.95
CA VAL A 118 13.98 4.34 -4.15
C VAL A 118 15.48 4.65 -4.17
N SER A 119 15.91 5.52 -5.09
CA SER A 119 17.28 5.99 -5.19
C SER A 119 17.36 7.51 -5.38
N LYS A 120 18.49 8.10 -5.05
CA LYS A 120 18.69 9.56 -5.22
C LYS A 120 18.72 10.00 -6.69
N GLN A 121 19.16 9.11 -7.59
CA GLN A 121 19.34 9.40 -9.02
C GLN A 121 18.80 8.23 -9.86
N PRO A 122 18.39 8.48 -11.11
CA PRO A 122 17.99 7.41 -12.03
C PRO A 122 19.10 6.36 -12.16
N GLY A 123 18.74 5.07 -12.06
CA GLY A 123 19.72 3.97 -12.10
C GLY A 123 20.74 3.96 -10.97
N GLY A 124 20.53 4.73 -9.92
CA GLY A 124 21.47 4.89 -8.80
C GLY A 124 21.79 3.57 -8.09
N LYS A 125 23.06 3.42 -7.67
CA LYS A 125 23.53 2.21 -6.98
C LYS A 125 23.06 2.14 -5.52
N SER A 126 22.83 3.29 -4.88
CA SER A 126 22.31 3.37 -3.52
C SER A 126 20.78 3.28 -3.54
N LYS A 127 20.28 2.06 -3.40
CA LYS A 127 18.86 1.73 -3.42
C LYS A 127 18.39 1.44 -1.99
N ARG A 128 17.19 1.91 -1.65
CA ARG A 128 16.56 1.65 -0.35
C ARG A 128 15.07 1.36 -0.50
N LEU A 129 14.50 0.63 0.42
CA LEU A 129 13.06 0.67 0.69
C LEU A 129 12.75 1.94 1.49
N PRO A 130 11.61 2.59 1.26
CA PRO A 130 11.27 3.84 1.94
C PRO A 130 10.62 3.59 3.32
N GLU A 131 11.22 2.76 4.15
CA GLU A 131 10.71 2.33 5.45
C GLU A 131 10.45 3.52 6.37
N ASP A 132 11.40 4.47 6.42
CA ASP A 132 11.34 5.68 7.26
C ASP A 132 10.26 6.69 6.82
N ASP A 133 9.70 6.51 5.62
CA ASP A 133 8.63 7.37 5.10
C ASP A 133 7.23 6.93 5.59
N PHE A 134 7.17 5.84 6.38
CA PHE A 134 5.96 5.34 7.04
C PHE A 134 6.12 5.32 8.56
N ASP A 135 5.01 5.45 9.29
CA ASP A 135 5.01 5.36 10.75
C ASP A 135 5.06 3.89 11.21
N ARG A 136 4.59 2.98 10.37
CA ARG A 136 4.71 1.54 10.62
C ARG A 136 4.97 0.79 9.31
N TRP A 137 6.02 -0.04 9.31
CA TRP A 137 6.49 -0.73 8.12
C TRP A 137 6.44 -2.25 8.26
N GLY A 138 5.71 -2.90 7.36
CA GLY A 138 5.63 -4.35 7.17
C GLY A 138 5.90 -4.74 5.72
N GLY A 139 6.60 -3.89 4.97
CA GLY A 139 6.93 -4.11 3.57
C GLY A 139 8.18 -4.96 3.35
N GLY A 140 8.34 -5.42 2.12
CA GLY A 140 9.50 -6.20 1.71
C GLY A 140 9.94 -5.88 0.28
N PRO A 141 11.23 -6.19 -0.03
CA PRO A 141 11.79 -5.97 -1.36
C PRO A 141 11.27 -7.00 -2.37
N GLY A 142 11.34 -6.63 -3.64
CA GLY A 142 11.08 -7.52 -4.77
C GLY A 142 9.74 -8.23 -4.66
N GLN A 143 9.76 -9.56 -4.83
CA GLN A 143 8.54 -10.37 -4.83
C GLN A 143 7.99 -10.71 -3.45
N THR A 144 8.75 -10.49 -2.38
CA THR A 144 8.44 -10.96 -1.03
C THR A 144 8.18 -12.48 -0.95
N SER A 145 8.28 -13.08 0.21
CA SER A 145 7.99 -14.51 0.39
C SER A 145 6.57 -14.70 0.91
N PHE A 146 5.90 -15.76 0.48
CA PHE A 146 4.65 -16.20 1.08
C PHE A 146 4.83 -16.74 2.52
N LYS A 147 6.09 -17.09 2.91
CA LYS A 147 6.43 -17.49 4.28
C LYS A 147 6.76 -16.24 5.10
N THR A 148 5.94 -15.91 6.08
CA THR A 148 6.13 -14.74 6.95
C THR A 148 7.51 -14.67 7.58
N ALA A 149 8.06 -15.80 8.02
CA ALA A 149 9.38 -15.87 8.65
C ALA A 149 10.53 -15.39 7.75
N GLN A 150 10.34 -15.39 6.43
CA GLN A 150 11.32 -14.94 5.44
C GLN A 150 11.21 -13.43 5.13
N ASN A 151 10.14 -12.77 5.56
CA ASN A 151 9.94 -11.33 5.41
C ASN A 151 10.48 -10.63 6.67
N THR A 152 11.61 -9.94 6.56
CA THR A 152 12.34 -9.39 7.70
C THR A 152 11.48 -8.49 8.58
N SER A 153 10.70 -7.59 7.99
CA SER A 153 9.80 -6.66 8.68
C SER A 153 8.57 -7.33 9.31
N MET A 154 8.31 -8.60 8.97
CA MET A 154 7.12 -9.33 9.45
C MET A 154 7.44 -10.48 10.39
N LYS A 155 8.70 -10.70 10.78
CA LYS A 155 9.14 -11.83 11.61
C LYS A 155 8.38 -11.96 12.93
N ALA A 156 8.00 -10.86 13.55
CA ALA A 156 7.23 -10.85 14.79
C ALA A 156 5.88 -11.57 14.67
N TYR A 157 5.30 -11.58 13.49
CA TYR A 157 4.02 -12.22 13.19
C TYR A 157 4.15 -13.69 12.80
N ALA A 158 5.36 -14.18 12.48
CA ALA A 158 5.57 -15.47 11.84
C ALA A 158 5.10 -16.67 12.66
N LYS A 159 5.22 -16.61 14.00
CA LYS A 159 4.81 -17.70 14.89
C LYS A 159 3.30 -17.94 14.83
N LYS A 160 2.50 -16.88 14.81
CA LYS A 160 1.04 -16.95 14.80
C LYS A 160 0.46 -17.02 13.39
N TRP A 161 1.12 -16.34 12.47
CA TRP A 161 0.67 -16.15 11.08
C TRP A 161 1.77 -16.57 10.10
N PRO A 162 1.93 -17.87 9.83
CA PRO A 162 3.04 -18.38 9.00
C PRO A 162 2.93 -17.99 7.53
N HIS A 163 1.72 -17.71 7.02
CA HIS A 163 1.47 -17.25 5.66
C HIS A 163 1.43 -15.72 5.60
N ALA A 164 2.15 -15.15 4.63
CA ALA A 164 2.33 -13.71 4.50
C ALA A 164 1.02 -12.92 4.43
N THR A 165 0.03 -13.37 3.65
CA THR A 165 -1.25 -12.67 3.53
C THR A 165 -1.96 -12.52 4.89
N LEU A 166 -1.94 -13.58 5.72
CA LEU A 166 -2.53 -13.54 7.06
C LEU A 166 -1.75 -12.60 7.99
N SER A 167 -0.42 -12.61 7.89
CA SER A 167 0.42 -11.73 8.70
C SER A 167 0.26 -10.25 8.32
N TYR A 168 0.09 -9.95 7.03
CA TYR A 168 -0.20 -8.58 6.58
C TYR A 168 -1.56 -8.10 7.08
N GLY A 169 -2.58 -8.98 7.09
CA GLY A 169 -3.88 -8.69 7.68
C GLY A 169 -3.76 -8.39 9.18
N ALA A 170 -3.04 -9.22 9.93
CA ALA A 170 -2.82 -9.01 11.37
C ALA A 170 -2.05 -7.71 11.65
N PHE A 171 -1.00 -7.43 10.88
CA PHE A 171 -0.27 -6.16 10.96
C PHE A 171 -1.19 -4.94 10.74
N SER A 172 -2.06 -5.03 9.74
CA SER A 172 -2.99 -3.94 9.40
C SER A 172 -4.02 -3.74 10.50
N GLN A 173 -4.55 -4.83 11.09
CA GLN A 173 -5.46 -4.76 12.23
C GLN A 173 -4.79 -4.09 13.44
N ASP A 174 -3.57 -4.50 13.78
CA ASP A 174 -2.82 -3.88 14.88
C ASP A 174 -2.56 -2.39 14.62
N PHE A 175 -2.20 -2.02 13.39
CA PHE A 175 -1.96 -0.62 13.02
C PHE A 175 -3.22 0.25 13.12
N ILE A 176 -4.38 -0.30 12.72
CA ILE A 176 -5.66 0.43 12.79
C ILE A 176 -6.14 0.57 14.24
N ALA A 177 -5.82 -0.39 15.10
CA ALA A 177 -6.23 -0.40 16.51
C ALA A 177 -5.41 0.56 17.40
N GLU A 178 -4.22 0.95 16.97
CA GLU A 178 -3.34 1.93 17.66
C GLU A 178 -3.81 3.38 17.45
#